data_897d5f12972a491c224a7cd010c5a627
#
_entry.id   897d5f12972a491c224a7cd010c5a627
#
_cell.length_a   1.000
_cell.length_b   1.000
_cell.length_c   1.000
_cell.angle_alpha   90.00
_cell.angle_beta   90.00
_cell.angle_gamma   90.00
#
_symmetry.space_group_name_H-M   'P 1'
#
loop_
_entity.id
_entity.type
_entity.pdbx_description
1 polymer ?
#
loop_
_entity_poly.entity_id
_entity_poly.type
_entity_poly.pdbx_seq_one_letter_code
_entity_poly.pdbx_strand_id
1 'polypeptide(L)'
;MITPPQLPAGHKHLWTPERAQSRGYWLVLDDKGYEYAFGHFSRTSGESVVSIATQPDGTQRKWIKDLKSGQVSETTPSTCASRWLDSVPGRLRAPSPWALPNGQDSSTSSEIRRAVMRWTNNPNRGQDALLLYGPPGTGKSQTAVWAGLLLAAQGIDGEWLHLPTGVQQMRHSYSGDRQEYEALMQRWLRAPFLVVDDLGAEIGGKDVAELVYRVADARYNDALATVWTTNLSPLTLTQSGIDPRTASRIGAGVSIELGGKDRRAR
;
A
#
# COMPACT_ATOMS: atom_id res chain seq x y z
N MET A 1 -21.76 -9.34 13.10
CA MET A 1 -20.84 -8.69 14.07
C MET A 1 -19.44 -9.22 13.79
N ILE A 2 -18.45 -8.36 13.61
CA ILE A 2 -17.05 -8.81 13.44
C ILE A 2 -16.58 -9.30 14.81
N THR A 3 -16.29 -10.59 14.92
CA THR A 3 -15.78 -11.17 16.17
C THR A 3 -14.40 -10.58 16.46
N PRO A 4 -14.15 -10.07 17.67
CA PRO A 4 -12.82 -9.60 18.03
C PRO A 4 -11.83 -10.76 17.93
N PRO A 5 -10.66 -10.57 17.30
CA PRO A 5 -9.65 -11.60 17.24
C PRO A 5 -9.08 -11.87 18.63
N GLN A 6 -8.69 -13.11 18.86
CA GLN A 6 -7.97 -13.47 20.07
C GLN A 6 -6.57 -12.84 20.03
N LEU A 7 -6.26 -12.03 21.03
CA LEU A 7 -4.99 -11.31 21.08
C LEU A 7 -3.94 -12.09 21.86
N PRO A 8 -2.66 -12.01 21.47
CA PRO A 8 -1.53 -12.47 22.30
C PRO A 8 -1.49 -11.73 23.64
N ALA A 9 -0.76 -12.29 24.60
CA ALA A 9 -0.53 -11.64 25.88
C ALA A 9 0.13 -10.26 25.66
N GLY A 10 -0.31 -9.25 26.42
CA GLY A 10 0.20 -7.88 26.32
C GLY A 10 -0.48 -7.02 25.25
N HIS A 11 -1.26 -7.61 24.35
CA HIS A 11 -1.99 -6.85 23.31
C HIS A 11 -3.36 -6.40 23.82
N LYS A 12 -3.82 -5.25 23.38
CA LYS A 12 -5.17 -4.73 23.69
C LYS A 12 -5.86 -4.15 22.46
N HIS A 13 -7.17 -4.31 22.38
CA HIS A 13 -7.96 -3.62 21.38
C HIS A 13 -8.00 -2.12 21.64
N LEU A 14 -7.74 -1.31 20.59
CA LEU A 14 -7.87 0.15 20.64
C LEU A 14 -9.28 0.61 20.23
N TRP A 15 -10.05 -0.24 19.58
CA TRP A 15 -11.39 0.09 19.11
C TRP A 15 -12.45 -0.78 19.79
N THR A 16 -13.64 -0.19 19.94
CA THR A 16 -14.83 -0.95 20.34
C THR A 16 -15.30 -1.84 19.19
N PRO A 17 -16.09 -2.88 19.47
CA PRO A 17 -16.67 -3.75 18.45
C PRO A 17 -17.44 -2.97 17.37
N GLU A 18 -18.21 -1.95 17.75
CA GLU A 18 -19.00 -1.13 16.84
C GLU A 18 -18.11 -0.35 15.89
N ARG A 19 -17.00 0.21 16.41
CA ARG A 19 -16.06 0.97 15.60
C ARG A 19 -15.29 0.05 14.64
N ALA A 20 -14.87 -1.12 15.10
CA ALA A 20 -14.21 -2.10 14.25
C ALA A 20 -15.18 -2.59 13.15
N GLN A 21 -16.43 -2.85 13.48
CA GLN A 21 -17.46 -3.25 12.51
C GLN A 21 -17.70 -2.17 11.45
N SER A 22 -17.80 -0.90 11.84
CA SER A 22 -17.98 0.20 10.89
C SER A 22 -16.80 0.43 9.95
N ARG A 23 -15.60 -0.02 10.33
CA ARG A 23 -14.36 0.16 9.59
C ARG A 23 -13.90 -1.11 8.86
N GLY A 24 -14.42 -2.28 9.23
CA GLY A 24 -14.06 -3.55 8.64
C GLY A 24 -12.75 -4.15 9.13
N TYR A 25 -12.11 -3.55 10.14
CA TYR A 25 -10.89 -4.07 10.76
C TYR A 25 -10.76 -3.64 12.22
N TRP A 26 -9.83 -4.27 12.96
CA TRP A 26 -9.50 -3.94 14.33
C TRP A 26 -8.17 -3.20 14.40
N LEU A 27 -8.07 -2.22 15.31
CA LEU A 27 -6.82 -1.62 15.68
C LEU A 27 -6.42 -2.14 17.06
N VAL A 28 -5.21 -2.64 17.17
CA VAL A 28 -4.66 -3.28 18.36
C VAL A 28 -3.33 -2.68 18.71
N LEU A 29 -3.07 -2.51 19.99
CA LEU A 29 -1.81 -2.06 20.53
C LEU A 29 -1.09 -3.26 21.18
N ASP A 30 0.19 -3.45 20.90
CA ASP A 30 1.02 -4.44 21.56
C ASP A 30 1.63 -3.91 22.86
N ASP A 31 2.35 -4.76 23.58
CA ASP A 31 3.04 -4.45 24.82
C ASP A 31 4.22 -3.47 24.65
N LYS A 32 4.70 -3.30 23.42
CA LYS A 32 5.77 -2.36 23.06
C LYS A 32 5.24 -1.01 22.57
N GLY A 33 3.92 -0.85 22.51
CA GLY A 33 3.30 0.37 22.04
C GLY A 33 3.15 0.48 20.51
N TYR A 34 3.35 -0.59 19.77
CA TYR A 34 3.07 -0.61 18.33
C TYR A 34 1.59 -0.87 18.07
N GLU A 35 1.04 -0.13 17.13
CA GLU A 35 -0.35 -0.31 16.68
C GLU A 35 -0.39 -1.20 15.44
N TYR A 36 -1.29 -2.16 15.44
CA TYR A 36 -1.51 -3.10 14.34
C TYR A 36 -2.94 -2.97 13.84
N ALA A 37 -3.10 -2.95 12.50
CA ALA A 37 -4.41 -3.07 11.87
C ALA A 37 -4.63 -4.50 11.41
N PHE A 38 -5.64 -5.17 11.94
CA PHE A 38 -6.09 -6.46 11.45
C PHE A 38 -7.60 -6.58 11.59
N GLY A 39 -8.21 -7.47 10.84
CA GLY A 39 -9.63 -7.53 10.86
C GLY A 39 -10.23 -8.65 10.03
N HIS A 40 -11.54 -8.65 10.02
CA HIS A 40 -12.36 -9.50 9.19
C HIS A 40 -13.05 -8.65 8.13
N PHE A 41 -12.79 -8.96 6.87
CA PHE A 41 -13.41 -8.30 5.73
C PHE A 41 -14.31 -9.26 4.99
N SER A 42 -15.46 -8.78 4.55
CA SER A 42 -16.33 -9.50 3.64
C SER A 42 -16.74 -8.60 2.50
N ARG A 43 -16.65 -9.10 1.28
CA ARG A 43 -17.15 -8.43 0.09
C ARG A 43 -17.80 -9.43 -0.85
N THR A 44 -18.83 -8.98 -1.53
CA THR A 44 -19.42 -9.75 -2.63
C THR A 44 -18.60 -9.50 -3.90
N SER A 45 -18.26 -10.57 -4.59
CA SER A 45 -17.54 -10.53 -5.88
C SER A 45 -18.25 -11.48 -6.82
N GLY A 46 -19.04 -10.95 -7.76
CA GLY A 46 -19.90 -11.75 -8.61
C GLY A 46 -20.87 -12.61 -7.81
N GLU A 47 -20.82 -13.92 -8.01
CA GLU A 47 -21.69 -14.89 -7.34
C GLU A 47 -21.10 -15.46 -6.04
N SER A 48 -20.07 -14.84 -5.50
CA SER A 48 -19.39 -15.29 -4.29
C SER A 48 -19.25 -14.17 -3.26
N VAL A 49 -19.23 -14.54 -1.99
CA VAL A 49 -18.80 -13.69 -0.88
C VAL A 49 -17.41 -14.13 -0.45
N VAL A 50 -16.47 -13.22 -0.50
CA VAL A 50 -15.11 -13.44 -0.01
C VAL A 50 -14.97 -12.82 1.37
N SER A 51 -14.59 -13.64 2.35
CA SER A 51 -14.32 -13.21 3.72
C SER A 51 -12.85 -13.47 4.07
N ILE A 52 -12.21 -12.49 4.67
CA ILE A 52 -10.79 -12.58 5.08
C ILE A 52 -10.69 -12.16 6.54
N ALA A 53 -10.07 -12.99 7.36
CA ALA A 53 -9.70 -12.66 8.73
C ALA A 53 -8.17 -12.59 8.85
N THR A 54 -7.68 -11.47 9.34
CA THR A 54 -6.25 -11.28 9.63
C THR A 54 -6.00 -11.52 11.12
N GLN A 55 -5.04 -12.39 11.43
CA GLN A 55 -4.63 -12.71 12.78
C GLN A 55 -3.59 -11.71 13.31
N PRO A 56 -3.36 -11.62 14.64
CA PRO A 56 -2.37 -10.71 15.22
C PRO A 56 -0.93 -10.96 14.75
N ASP A 57 -0.61 -12.20 14.37
CA ASP A 57 0.70 -12.57 13.80
C ASP A 57 0.85 -12.21 12.32
N GLY A 58 -0.16 -11.57 11.73
CA GLY A 58 -0.20 -11.19 10.34
C GLY A 58 -0.69 -12.30 9.40
N THR A 59 -0.96 -13.50 9.89
CA THR A 59 -1.53 -14.54 9.06
C THR A 59 -2.98 -14.23 8.69
N GLN A 60 -3.38 -14.65 7.51
CA GLN A 60 -4.75 -14.45 7.03
C GLN A 60 -5.41 -15.80 6.77
N ARG A 61 -6.70 -15.86 7.06
CA ARG A 61 -7.58 -16.96 6.66
C ARG A 61 -8.62 -16.39 5.70
N LYS A 62 -8.79 -17.02 4.58
CA LYS A 62 -9.71 -16.61 3.52
C LYS A 62 -10.76 -17.69 3.29
N TRP A 63 -12.01 -17.28 3.30
CA TRP A 63 -13.15 -18.13 2.95
C TRP A 63 -13.84 -17.57 1.72
N ILE A 64 -14.29 -18.44 0.87
CA ILE A 64 -15.13 -18.11 -0.28
C ILE A 64 -16.43 -18.86 -0.11
N LYS A 65 -17.53 -18.11 -0.02
CA LYS A 65 -18.89 -18.68 -0.03
C LYS A 65 -19.48 -18.46 -1.42
N ASP A 66 -19.79 -19.55 -2.11
CA ASP A 66 -20.59 -19.51 -3.33
C ASP A 66 -22.05 -19.20 -3.00
N LEU A 67 -22.63 -18.19 -3.62
CA LEU A 67 -23.99 -17.74 -3.32
C LEU A 67 -25.07 -18.65 -3.91
N LYS A 68 -24.74 -19.42 -4.96
CA LYS A 68 -25.69 -20.36 -5.56
C LYS A 68 -25.78 -21.66 -4.79
N SER A 69 -24.63 -22.26 -4.48
CA SER A 69 -24.57 -23.55 -3.77
C SER A 69 -24.58 -23.40 -2.25
N GLY A 70 -24.27 -22.22 -1.72
CA GLY A 70 -24.06 -21.99 -0.30
C GLY A 70 -22.78 -22.62 0.25
N GLN A 71 -21.98 -23.29 -0.59
CA GLN A 71 -20.76 -23.96 -0.19
C GLN A 71 -19.71 -22.95 0.27
N VAL A 72 -19.07 -23.24 1.40
CA VAL A 72 -17.95 -22.46 1.93
C VAL A 72 -16.67 -23.26 1.76
N SER A 73 -15.71 -22.67 1.06
CA SER A 73 -14.35 -23.23 0.93
C SER A 73 -13.37 -22.32 1.69
N GLU A 74 -12.53 -22.91 2.52
CA GLU A 74 -11.39 -22.22 3.11
C GLU A 74 -10.18 -22.39 2.18
N THR A 75 -9.58 -21.28 1.77
CA THR A 75 -8.32 -21.31 1.02
C THR A 75 -7.17 -21.16 2.00
N THR A 76 -6.14 -22.02 1.85
CA THR A 76 -4.90 -21.90 2.60
C THR A 76 -4.36 -20.46 2.51
N PRO A 77 -3.77 -19.94 3.58
CA PRO A 77 -3.32 -18.56 3.65
C PRO A 77 -2.09 -18.29 2.76
N SER A 78 -2.31 -18.23 1.46
CA SER A 78 -1.39 -17.47 0.62
C SER A 78 -1.97 -16.07 0.51
N THR A 79 -1.59 -15.29 1.38
CA THR A 79 -2.30 -14.15 1.82
C THR A 79 -1.86 -12.96 1.00
N CYS A 80 -2.79 -12.10 0.67
CA CYS A 80 -2.47 -10.80 0.07
C CYS A 80 -1.34 -10.11 0.85
N ALA A 81 -1.31 -10.27 2.18
CA ALA A 81 -0.24 -9.73 3.02
C ALA A 81 1.12 -10.39 2.76
N SER A 82 1.20 -11.72 2.64
CA SER A 82 2.47 -12.39 2.31
C SER A 82 2.94 -12.00 0.91
N ARG A 83 2.06 -12.05 -0.09
CA ARG A 83 2.41 -11.61 -1.46
C ARG A 83 2.83 -10.15 -1.51
N TRP A 84 2.12 -9.29 -0.77
CA TRP A 84 2.50 -7.90 -0.64
C TRP A 84 3.91 -7.76 -0.07
N LEU A 85 4.20 -8.40 1.07
CA LEU A 85 5.51 -8.35 1.69
C LEU A 85 6.61 -8.95 0.81
N ASP A 86 6.30 -9.98 0.03
CA ASP A 86 7.26 -10.56 -0.92
C ASP A 86 7.63 -9.59 -2.04
N SER A 87 6.71 -8.72 -2.44
CA SER A 87 6.98 -7.65 -3.41
C SER A 87 7.81 -6.50 -2.82
N VAL A 88 7.77 -6.29 -1.49
CA VAL A 88 8.44 -5.20 -0.78
C VAL A 88 9.93 -5.51 -0.57
N PRO A 89 10.86 -4.55 -0.76
CA PRO A 89 12.28 -4.74 -0.46
C PRO A 89 12.52 -5.21 0.97
N GLY A 90 13.38 -6.23 1.14
CA GLY A 90 13.60 -6.90 2.44
C GLY A 90 13.92 -5.96 3.60
N ARG A 91 14.70 -4.88 3.34
CA ARG A 91 15.02 -3.84 4.33
C ARG A 91 13.81 -3.10 4.91
N LEU A 92 12.68 -3.11 4.21
CA LEU A 92 11.45 -2.43 4.63
C LEU A 92 10.46 -3.36 5.34
N ARG A 93 10.72 -4.67 5.37
CA ARG A 93 9.83 -5.68 5.96
C ARG A 93 9.94 -5.79 7.49
N ALA A 94 11.04 -5.31 8.10
CA ALA A 94 11.33 -5.43 9.52
C ALA A 94 11.11 -4.11 10.28
N PRO A 95 10.91 -4.13 11.61
CA PRO A 95 10.93 -5.26 12.55
C PRO A 95 9.60 -5.98 12.70
N SER A 96 8.48 -5.36 12.33
CA SER A 96 7.17 -5.99 12.24
C SER A 96 6.46 -5.47 11.01
N PRO A 97 6.01 -6.33 10.10
CA PRO A 97 5.33 -5.90 8.89
C PRO A 97 4.00 -5.17 9.16
N TRP A 98 3.44 -5.36 10.36
CA TRP A 98 2.18 -4.75 10.79
C TRP A 98 2.36 -3.52 11.67
N ALA A 99 3.60 -3.23 12.08
CA ALA A 99 3.87 -2.07 12.91
C ALA A 99 3.69 -0.78 12.11
N LEU A 100 2.89 0.12 12.66
CA LEU A 100 2.77 1.46 12.12
C LEU A 100 4.10 2.21 12.23
N PRO A 101 4.43 3.09 11.28
CA PRO A 101 5.58 3.96 11.41
C PRO A 101 5.46 4.78 12.70
N ASN A 102 6.34 4.51 13.67
CA ASN A 102 6.40 5.31 14.89
C ASN A 102 7.16 6.60 14.60
N GLY A 103 6.45 7.72 14.59
CA GLY A 103 7.07 9.01 14.73
C GLY A 103 7.34 9.29 16.20
N GLN A 104 8.50 9.83 16.53
CA GLN A 104 8.77 10.34 17.89
C GLN A 104 7.89 11.52 18.26
N ASP A 105 7.24 12.14 17.27
CA ASP A 105 6.27 13.22 17.45
C ASP A 105 4.86 12.67 17.32
N SER A 106 4.21 12.48 18.47
CA SER A 106 2.94 11.74 18.57
C SER A 106 1.78 12.37 17.81
N SER A 107 1.76 13.72 17.65
CA SER A 107 0.68 14.42 16.97
C SER A 107 0.75 14.25 15.45
N THR A 108 1.91 14.55 14.84
CA THR A 108 2.14 14.43 13.39
C THR A 108 1.99 12.98 12.92
N SER A 109 2.49 12.03 13.70
CA SER A 109 2.31 10.61 13.40
C SER A 109 0.85 10.19 13.40
N SER A 110 0.04 10.72 14.33
CA SER A 110 -1.39 10.45 14.41
C SER A 110 -2.17 11.01 13.22
N GLU A 111 -1.77 12.17 12.69
CA GLU A 111 -2.38 12.77 11.52
C GLU A 111 -2.06 12.01 10.23
N ILE A 112 -0.79 11.63 10.04
CA ILE A 112 -0.35 10.79 8.92
C ILE A 112 -1.12 9.47 8.93
N ARG A 113 -1.21 8.81 10.07
CA ARG A 113 -1.97 7.57 10.23
C ARG A 113 -3.42 7.74 9.84
N ARG A 114 -4.09 8.76 10.38
CA ARG A 114 -5.49 9.04 10.07
C ARG A 114 -5.71 9.33 8.58
N ALA A 115 -4.79 10.03 7.95
CA ALA A 115 -4.88 10.35 6.53
C ALA A 115 -4.71 9.09 5.66
N VAL A 116 -3.70 8.25 5.94
CA VAL A 116 -3.49 6.97 5.24
C VAL A 116 -4.68 6.04 5.45
N MET A 117 -5.19 5.91 6.69
CA MET A 117 -6.36 5.07 6.98
C MET A 117 -7.62 5.57 6.27
N ARG A 118 -7.83 6.89 6.18
CA ARG A 118 -8.95 7.45 5.41
C ARG A 118 -8.83 7.09 3.94
N TRP A 119 -7.63 7.23 3.37
CA TRP A 119 -7.39 6.91 1.97
C TRP A 119 -7.58 5.41 1.70
N THR A 120 -7.00 4.52 2.51
CA THR A 120 -7.14 3.07 2.32
C THR A 120 -8.58 2.57 2.49
N ASN A 121 -9.42 3.28 3.24
CA ASN A 121 -10.85 2.97 3.43
C ASN A 121 -11.76 3.69 2.43
N ASN A 122 -11.22 4.59 1.60
CA ASN A 122 -12.02 5.25 0.57
C ASN A 122 -12.34 4.25 -0.57
N PRO A 123 -13.61 3.97 -0.88
CA PRO A 123 -13.97 3.10 -2.00
C PRO A 123 -13.47 3.64 -3.35
N ASN A 124 -13.32 4.96 -3.47
CA ASN A 124 -12.87 5.65 -4.68
C ASN A 124 -11.36 5.95 -4.68
N ARG A 125 -10.57 5.33 -3.80
CA ARG A 125 -9.11 5.54 -3.69
C ARG A 125 -8.34 5.33 -5.01
N GLY A 126 -8.93 4.64 -5.97
CA GLY A 126 -8.33 4.48 -7.29
C GLY A 126 -8.37 5.76 -8.13
N GLN A 127 -9.31 6.67 -7.86
CA GLN A 127 -9.37 7.99 -8.50
C GLN A 127 -8.45 9.00 -7.80
N ASP A 128 -8.12 8.74 -6.53
CA ASP A 128 -7.34 9.62 -5.67
C ASP A 128 -6.01 8.95 -5.33
N ALA A 129 -4.95 9.24 -6.05
CA ALA A 129 -3.62 8.74 -5.71
C ALA A 129 -3.19 9.23 -4.30
N LEU A 130 -2.35 8.45 -3.61
CA LEU A 130 -1.71 8.86 -2.37
C LEU A 130 -0.26 9.27 -2.65
N LEU A 131 0.06 10.52 -2.48
CA LEU A 131 1.42 11.04 -2.60
C LEU A 131 2.04 11.24 -1.21
N LEU A 132 3.10 10.48 -0.91
CA LEU A 132 3.91 10.62 0.29
C LEU A 132 5.20 11.33 -0.07
N TYR A 133 5.38 12.55 0.43
CA TYR A 133 6.55 13.37 0.09
C TYR A 133 7.26 13.93 1.31
N GLY A 134 8.50 14.41 1.13
CA GLY A 134 9.30 15.03 2.19
C GLY A 134 10.76 14.57 2.18
N PRO A 135 11.60 15.06 3.10
CA PRO A 135 13.04 14.76 3.14
C PRO A 135 13.37 13.26 3.18
N PRO A 136 14.58 12.86 2.78
CA PRO A 136 15.06 11.50 2.96
C PRO A 136 14.98 11.04 4.42
N GLY A 137 14.76 9.74 4.64
CA GLY A 137 14.77 9.14 5.99
C GLY A 137 13.54 9.40 6.85
N THR A 138 12.54 10.16 6.39
CA THR A 138 11.34 10.50 7.19
C THR A 138 10.29 9.39 7.29
N GLY A 139 10.50 8.24 6.60
CA GLY A 139 9.62 7.08 6.70
C GLY A 139 8.56 6.94 5.61
N LYS A 140 8.69 7.64 4.48
CA LYS A 140 7.76 7.56 3.32
C LYS A 140 7.53 6.14 2.85
N SER A 141 8.60 5.43 2.49
CA SER A 141 8.52 4.04 2.02
C SER A 141 7.93 3.11 3.08
N GLN A 142 8.24 3.31 4.37
CA GLN A 142 7.64 2.53 5.46
C GLN A 142 6.14 2.81 5.60
N THR A 143 5.73 4.05 5.41
CA THR A 143 4.30 4.44 5.41
C THR A 143 3.57 3.80 4.22
N ALA A 144 4.22 3.72 3.04
CA ALA A 144 3.67 3.03 1.87
C ALA A 144 3.52 1.52 2.10
N VAL A 145 4.50 0.86 2.77
CA VAL A 145 4.39 -0.55 3.18
C VAL A 145 3.17 -0.76 4.06
N TRP A 146 2.98 0.12 5.04
CA TRP A 146 1.82 0.03 5.93
C TRP A 146 0.49 0.24 5.20
N ALA A 147 0.42 1.19 4.27
CA ALA A 147 -0.78 1.37 3.44
C ALA A 147 -1.11 0.08 2.66
N GLY A 148 -0.11 -0.58 2.10
CA GLY A 148 -0.27 -1.87 1.44
C GLY A 148 -0.74 -2.99 2.37
N LEU A 149 -0.26 -3.03 3.61
CA LEU A 149 -0.75 -3.99 4.61
C LEU A 149 -2.22 -3.76 4.95
N LEU A 150 -2.66 -2.50 5.08
CA LEU A 150 -4.07 -2.16 5.29
C LEU A 150 -4.95 -2.62 4.12
N LEU A 151 -4.47 -2.48 2.88
CA LEU A 151 -5.18 -2.94 1.69
C LEU A 151 -5.15 -4.47 1.57
N ALA A 152 -4.01 -5.09 1.87
CA ALA A 152 -3.88 -6.55 1.91
C ALA A 152 -4.82 -7.18 2.95
N ALA A 153 -5.03 -6.53 4.10
CA ALA A 153 -6.02 -6.92 5.08
C ALA A 153 -7.46 -6.83 4.54
N GLN A 154 -7.70 -6.03 3.51
CA GLN A 154 -8.97 -5.97 2.77
C GLN A 154 -9.03 -6.98 1.60
N GLY A 155 -8.03 -7.84 1.45
CA GLY A 155 -7.93 -8.82 0.37
C GLY A 155 -7.53 -8.21 -0.97
N ILE A 156 -6.90 -7.05 -0.96
CA ILE A 156 -6.43 -6.36 -2.16
C ILE A 156 -4.96 -6.69 -2.34
N ASP A 157 -4.64 -7.36 -3.44
CA ASP A 157 -3.26 -7.67 -3.80
C ASP A 157 -2.53 -6.41 -4.26
N GLY A 158 -1.26 -6.32 -3.93
CA GLY A 158 -0.41 -5.18 -4.25
C GLY A 158 0.93 -5.58 -4.85
N GLU A 159 1.52 -4.63 -5.55
CA GLU A 159 2.86 -4.71 -6.12
C GLU A 159 3.71 -3.52 -5.69
N TRP A 160 5.01 -3.76 -5.60
CA TRP A 160 6.01 -2.74 -5.28
C TRP A 160 6.91 -2.47 -6.48
N LEU A 161 6.90 -1.25 -6.96
CA LEU A 161 7.83 -0.77 -7.96
C LEU A 161 8.81 0.22 -7.31
N HIS A 162 10.04 -0.24 -7.02
CA HIS A 162 11.13 0.68 -6.73
C HIS A 162 11.60 1.26 -8.06
N LEU A 163 11.34 2.53 -8.31
CA LEU A 163 11.44 3.13 -9.64
C LEU A 163 12.83 2.98 -10.27
N PRO A 164 13.97 3.25 -9.58
CA PRO A 164 15.29 3.03 -10.15
C PRO A 164 15.54 1.60 -10.62
N THR A 165 15.12 0.62 -9.82
CA THR A 165 15.27 -0.82 -10.16
C THR A 165 14.33 -1.20 -11.31
N GLY A 166 13.10 -0.70 -11.29
CA GLY A 166 12.11 -0.95 -12.34
C GLY A 166 12.57 -0.46 -13.71
N VAL A 167 13.21 0.71 -13.77
CA VAL A 167 13.80 1.23 -15.01
C VAL A 167 14.94 0.33 -15.51
N GLN A 168 15.79 -0.18 -14.61
CA GLN A 168 16.85 -1.12 -14.99
C GLN A 168 16.28 -2.43 -15.54
N GLN A 169 15.26 -2.99 -14.88
CA GLN A 169 14.58 -4.20 -15.34
C GLN A 169 13.93 -3.96 -16.71
N MET A 170 13.24 -2.83 -16.87
CA MET A 170 12.64 -2.45 -18.14
C MET A 170 13.67 -2.37 -19.28
N ARG A 171 14.82 -1.73 -19.04
CA ARG A 171 15.91 -1.64 -20.05
C ARG A 171 16.47 -3.01 -20.40
N HIS A 172 16.65 -3.87 -19.40
CA HIS A 172 17.16 -5.23 -19.62
C HIS A 172 16.19 -6.07 -20.45
N SER A 173 14.91 -6.10 -20.08
CA SER A 173 13.89 -6.84 -20.81
C SER A 173 13.61 -6.27 -22.19
N TYR A 174 13.71 -4.95 -22.38
CA TYR A 174 13.54 -4.30 -23.68
C TYR A 174 14.60 -4.71 -24.71
N SER A 175 15.85 -4.92 -24.24
CA SER A 175 16.95 -5.40 -25.06
C SER A 175 17.01 -6.92 -25.26
N GLY A 176 16.20 -7.68 -24.52
CA GLY A 176 16.19 -9.15 -24.49
C GLY A 176 14.86 -9.75 -24.92
N ASP A 177 14.05 -10.15 -23.97
CA ASP A 177 12.77 -10.83 -24.21
C ASP A 177 11.58 -9.86 -24.13
N ARG A 178 10.91 -9.66 -25.27
CA ARG A 178 9.72 -8.82 -25.35
C ARG A 178 8.56 -9.33 -24.48
N GLN A 179 8.43 -10.64 -24.32
CA GLN A 179 7.37 -11.21 -23.48
C GLN A 179 7.61 -10.90 -22.00
N GLU A 180 8.87 -10.98 -21.55
CA GLU A 180 9.25 -10.58 -20.19
C GLU A 180 8.95 -9.10 -19.94
N TYR A 181 9.29 -8.23 -20.89
CA TYR A 181 8.96 -6.81 -20.80
C TYR A 181 7.45 -6.57 -20.68
N GLU A 182 6.65 -7.19 -21.55
CA GLU A 182 5.20 -7.05 -21.53
C GLU A 182 4.60 -7.58 -20.23
N ALA A 183 5.06 -8.73 -19.73
CA ALA A 183 4.64 -9.31 -18.46
C ALA A 183 4.95 -8.39 -17.27
N LEU A 184 6.16 -7.81 -17.23
CA LEU A 184 6.59 -6.88 -16.21
C LEU A 184 5.72 -5.61 -16.21
N MET A 185 5.48 -5.04 -17.39
CA MET A 185 4.62 -3.87 -17.54
C MET A 185 3.19 -4.17 -17.12
N GLN A 186 2.60 -5.28 -17.56
CA GLN A 186 1.25 -5.68 -17.16
C GLN A 186 1.12 -5.86 -15.66
N ARG A 187 2.12 -6.40 -15.00
CA ARG A 187 2.18 -6.55 -13.54
C ARG A 187 2.01 -5.19 -12.84
N TRP A 188 2.71 -4.16 -13.26
CA TRP A 188 2.60 -2.82 -12.65
C TRP A 188 1.33 -2.06 -13.09
N LEU A 189 0.95 -2.17 -14.35
CA LEU A 189 -0.20 -1.43 -14.87
C LEU A 189 -1.53 -1.97 -14.34
N ARG A 190 -1.62 -3.29 -14.07
CA ARG A 190 -2.87 -3.97 -13.72
C ARG A 190 -2.99 -4.39 -12.25
N ALA A 191 -1.95 -4.26 -11.45
CA ALA A 191 -2.02 -4.55 -10.02
C ALA A 191 -3.19 -3.80 -9.37
N PRO A 192 -4.04 -4.44 -8.57
CA PRO A 192 -5.13 -3.76 -7.87
C PRO A 192 -4.64 -2.61 -6.96
N PHE A 193 -3.43 -2.75 -6.44
CA PHE A 193 -2.71 -1.72 -5.68
C PHE A 193 -1.23 -1.69 -6.10
N LEU A 194 -0.67 -0.51 -6.27
CA LEU A 194 0.74 -0.31 -6.61
C LEU A 194 1.37 0.75 -5.71
N VAL A 195 2.56 0.45 -5.20
CA VAL A 195 3.48 1.47 -4.68
C VAL A 195 4.55 1.74 -5.73
N VAL A 196 4.71 3.01 -6.09
CA VAL A 196 5.86 3.51 -6.88
C VAL A 196 6.76 4.27 -5.93
N ASP A 197 7.88 3.63 -5.56
CA ASP A 197 8.80 4.13 -4.55
C ASP A 197 10.00 4.85 -5.17
N ASP A 198 10.40 5.94 -4.53
CA ASP A 198 11.57 6.76 -4.85
C ASP A 198 11.47 7.50 -6.20
N LEU A 199 10.31 8.12 -6.44
CA LEU A 199 10.11 9.01 -7.57
C LEU A 199 10.95 10.29 -7.38
N GLY A 200 11.81 10.60 -8.32
CA GLY A 200 12.54 11.88 -8.32
C GLY A 200 14.05 11.81 -8.38
N ALA A 201 14.66 10.67 -8.02
CA ALA A 201 16.13 10.54 -8.04
C ALA A 201 16.72 10.52 -9.45
N GLU A 202 15.93 10.15 -10.48
CA GLU A 202 16.42 9.92 -11.86
C GLU A 202 15.53 10.53 -12.96
N ILE A 203 14.75 11.57 -12.64
CA ILE A 203 13.70 12.11 -13.55
C ILE A 203 14.28 12.65 -14.88
N GLY A 204 15.57 12.89 -15.01
CA GLY A 204 16.19 13.40 -16.25
C GLY A 204 16.33 12.39 -17.39
N GLY A 205 16.02 11.11 -17.21
CA GLY A 205 16.13 10.07 -18.22
C GLY A 205 14.82 9.85 -18.98
N LYS A 206 14.86 9.78 -20.33
CA LYS A 206 13.67 9.51 -21.15
C LYS A 206 12.92 8.25 -20.72
N ASP A 207 13.64 7.18 -20.41
CA ASP A 207 13.06 5.89 -20.00
C ASP A 207 12.29 6.00 -18.67
N VAL A 208 12.81 6.81 -17.72
CA VAL A 208 12.14 7.06 -16.43
C VAL A 208 10.86 7.84 -16.67
N ALA A 209 10.94 8.92 -17.43
CA ALA A 209 9.77 9.74 -17.74
C ALA A 209 8.69 8.94 -18.47
N GLU A 210 9.09 8.07 -19.42
CA GLU A 210 8.16 7.18 -20.13
C GLU A 210 7.50 6.17 -19.19
N LEU A 211 8.26 5.49 -18.32
CA LEU A 211 7.73 4.53 -17.36
C LEU A 211 6.74 5.21 -16.41
N VAL A 212 7.12 6.35 -15.84
CA VAL A 212 6.26 7.12 -14.91
C VAL A 212 4.99 7.57 -15.62
N TYR A 213 5.10 8.09 -16.84
CA TYR A 213 3.93 8.48 -17.65
C TYR A 213 3.00 7.29 -17.88
N ARG A 214 3.50 6.16 -18.36
CA ARG A 214 2.71 4.97 -18.66
C ARG A 214 1.99 4.43 -17.42
N VAL A 215 2.69 4.37 -16.29
CA VAL A 215 2.11 3.91 -15.02
C VAL A 215 1.06 4.89 -14.52
N ALA A 216 1.36 6.19 -14.49
CA ALA A 216 0.42 7.20 -14.02
C ALA A 216 -0.83 7.29 -14.89
N ASP A 217 -0.65 7.28 -16.22
CA ASP A 217 -1.75 7.39 -17.18
C ASP A 217 -2.69 6.19 -17.12
N ALA A 218 -2.16 4.98 -17.24
CA ALA A 218 -2.96 3.76 -17.25
C ALA A 218 -3.72 3.57 -15.93
N ARG A 219 -3.03 3.76 -14.79
CA ARG A 219 -3.63 3.53 -13.48
C ARG A 219 -4.67 4.59 -13.11
N TYR A 220 -4.45 5.84 -13.51
CA TYR A 220 -5.45 6.89 -13.36
C TYR A 220 -6.71 6.60 -14.18
N ASN A 221 -6.56 6.21 -15.46
CA ASN A 221 -7.70 5.89 -16.35
C ASN A 221 -8.48 4.66 -15.87
N ASP A 222 -7.79 3.65 -15.33
CA ASP A 222 -8.40 2.42 -14.83
C ASP A 222 -8.85 2.53 -13.35
N ALA A 223 -8.74 3.72 -12.73
CA ALA A 223 -9.07 3.98 -11.33
C ALA A 223 -8.42 2.96 -10.37
N LEU A 224 -7.13 2.68 -10.54
CA LEU A 224 -6.38 1.73 -9.74
C LEU A 224 -5.63 2.42 -8.59
N ALA A 225 -5.76 1.87 -7.37
CA ALA A 225 -5.14 2.42 -6.17
C ALA A 225 -3.62 2.52 -6.30
N THR A 226 -3.07 3.73 -6.19
CA THR A 226 -1.64 3.98 -6.36
C THR A 226 -1.08 4.87 -5.26
N VAL A 227 0.04 4.46 -4.68
CA VAL A 227 0.84 5.25 -3.75
C VAL A 227 2.15 5.65 -4.42
N TRP A 228 2.47 6.91 -4.37
CA TRP A 228 3.73 7.47 -4.84
C TRP A 228 4.57 7.94 -3.65
N THR A 229 5.85 7.64 -3.64
CA THR A 229 6.78 8.23 -2.66
C THR A 229 7.84 9.06 -3.38
N THR A 230 8.15 10.23 -2.85
CA THR A 230 9.12 11.15 -3.46
C THR A 230 9.77 12.08 -2.41
N ASN A 231 10.96 12.58 -2.73
CA ASN A 231 11.57 13.65 -1.94
C ASN A 231 11.11 15.06 -2.39
N LEU A 232 10.38 15.14 -3.51
CA LEU A 232 9.91 16.40 -4.09
C LEU A 232 8.54 16.77 -3.54
N SER A 233 8.32 18.05 -3.25
CA SER A 233 6.97 18.54 -2.96
C SER A 233 6.09 18.48 -4.23
N PRO A 234 4.75 18.52 -4.10
CA PRO A 234 3.87 18.57 -5.27
C PRO A 234 4.22 19.69 -6.24
N LEU A 235 4.62 20.86 -5.72
CA LEU A 235 5.05 22.00 -6.52
C LEU A 235 6.36 21.72 -7.25
N THR A 236 7.35 21.17 -6.55
CA THR A 236 8.66 20.85 -7.13
C THR A 236 8.54 19.71 -8.14
N LEU A 237 7.60 18.78 -7.93
CA LEU A 237 7.33 17.69 -8.86
C LEU A 237 6.92 18.21 -10.25
N THR A 238 6.13 19.27 -10.32
CA THR A 238 5.75 19.90 -11.60
C THR A 238 6.92 20.60 -12.29
N GLN A 239 7.97 20.93 -11.56
CA GLN A 239 9.18 21.60 -12.07
C GLN A 239 10.32 20.63 -12.38
N SER A 240 10.18 19.35 -12.05
CA SER A 240 11.24 18.34 -12.13
C SER A 240 11.48 17.75 -13.52
N GLY A 241 10.76 18.22 -14.55
CA GLY A 241 10.83 17.67 -15.91
C GLY A 241 9.88 16.51 -16.19
N ILE A 242 9.05 16.12 -15.21
CA ILE A 242 7.88 15.26 -15.46
C ILE A 242 6.84 16.07 -16.25
N ASP A 243 6.23 15.44 -17.23
CA ASP A 243 5.13 16.04 -17.98
C ASP A 243 4.05 16.59 -17.00
N PRO A 244 3.56 17.82 -17.20
CA PRO A 244 2.62 18.45 -16.27
C PRO A 244 1.33 17.65 -16.04
N ARG A 245 0.86 16.90 -17.04
CA ARG A 245 -0.33 16.05 -16.92
C ARG A 245 -0.03 14.85 -16.00
N THR A 246 1.15 14.27 -16.16
CA THR A 246 1.64 13.18 -15.31
C THR A 246 1.80 13.64 -13.86
N ALA A 247 2.44 14.80 -13.64
CA ALA A 247 2.58 15.38 -12.31
C ALA A 247 1.20 15.68 -11.68
N SER A 248 0.24 16.19 -12.45
CA SER A 248 -1.13 16.43 -12.01
C SER A 248 -1.83 15.15 -11.58
N ARG A 249 -1.69 14.04 -12.32
CA ARG A 249 -2.28 12.74 -11.95
C ARG A 249 -1.65 12.14 -10.69
N ILE A 250 -0.34 12.28 -10.53
CA ILE A 250 0.38 11.83 -9.32
C ILE A 250 -0.08 12.63 -8.10
N GLY A 251 -0.31 13.93 -8.25
CA GLY A 251 -0.78 14.83 -7.19
C GLY A 251 -2.29 14.94 -7.04
N ALA A 252 -3.07 14.29 -7.90
CA ALA A 252 -4.54 14.44 -7.99
C ALA A 252 -5.32 13.79 -6.86
N GLY A 253 -4.77 13.60 -5.71
CA GLY A 253 -5.47 12.95 -4.60
C GLY A 253 -5.00 13.47 -3.26
N VAL A 254 -4.68 12.55 -2.37
CA VAL A 254 -4.23 12.86 -1.02
C VAL A 254 -2.71 13.01 -1.01
N SER A 255 -2.23 14.22 -0.72
CA SER A 255 -0.80 14.48 -0.52
C SER A 255 -0.50 14.61 0.97
N ILE A 256 0.49 13.84 1.45
CA ILE A 256 0.91 13.82 2.84
C ILE A 256 2.40 14.14 2.93
N GLU A 257 2.73 15.22 3.63
CA GLU A 257 4.09 15.56 3.95
C GLU A 257 4.60 14.76 5.15
N LEU A 258 5.72 14.10 5.00
CA LEU A 258 6.44 13.44 6.09
C LEU A 258 7.68 14.25 6.43
N GLY A 259 7.57 15.07 7.47
CA GLY A 259 8.67 15.85 8.03
C GLY A 259 9.43 15.11 9.12
N GLY A 260 10.41 15.78 9.72
CA GLY A 260 11.18 15.31 10.86
C GLY A 260 12.62 14.91 10.54
N LYS A 261 13.30 14.35 11.55
CA LYS A 261 14.71 13.93 11.44
C LYS A 261 14.84 12.67 10.58
N ASP A 262 15.99 12.52 9.90
CA ASP A 262 16.34 11.28 9.24
C ASP A 262 16.43 10.13 10.27
N ARG A 263 15.54 9.16 10.14
CA ARG A 263 15.45 7.99 11.04
C ARG A 263 16.53 6.94 10.79
N ARG A 264 17.34 7.10 9.75
CA ARG A 264 18.49 6.24 9.43
C ARG A 264 19.76 6.70 10.13
N ALA A 265 19.85 7.99 10.49
CA ALA A 265 20.91 8.55 11.29
C ALA A 265 20.69 8.08 12.75
N ARG A 266 21.50 7.11 13.19
CA ARG A 266 21.59 6.65 14.58
C ARG A 266 22.62 7.45 15.32
#